data_b9c353653ffe4269eef18c3fa0b898fd
#
_entry.id   b9c353653ffe4269eef18c3fa0b898fd
#
_cell.length_a   1.000
_cell.length_b   1.000
_cell.length_c   1.000
_cell.angle_alpha   90.00
_cell.angle_beta   90.00
_cell.angle_gamma   90.00
#
_symmetry.space_group_name_H-M   'P 1'
#
loop_
_entity.id
_entity.type
_entity.pdbx_description
1 polymer ?
#
loop_
_entity_poly.entity_id
_entity_poly.type
_entity_poly.pdbx_seq_one_letter_code
_entity_poly.pdbx_strand_id
1 'polypeptide(L)'
;MGNFANLPAPTPEGGLNRYMQEIRKFPLLEPEEEYMLAKRWVEEHDTEAAHKMVTSHLRLAAKIAMGYRGYGLPVAEVISEANVGLMQAVKRFDPEKGFRLATYAMWWIRASIQEYILRSWSLVKLGTTSAQKKLFFNLRKAKARIGALEDGDLRPEVVKKIAHDLGVSEQDVISMNRRMSGGDASLNATVGSDGEGSMQWQDWLEDESADQAGDYEARDELEARRELLTKAMDVLNERERDILTQRRLSEETVTLEDLSTQYGVSRERIRQIEVRAFEKLQKRMRALAQEKGMLAAN
;
A
#
# COMPACT_ATOMS: atom_id res chain seq x y z
N MET A 1 2.54 -5.15 -41.41
CA MET A 1 2.27 -5.39 -39.97
C MET A 1 3.33 -6.34 -39.46
N GLY A 2 4.38 -5.81 -38.81
CA GLY A 2 5.45 -6.62 -38.23
C GLY A 2 4.90 -7.54 -37.14
N ASN A 3 5.29 -8.81 -37.18
CA ASN A 3 4.87 -9.83 -36.23
C ASN A 3 5.45 -9.56 -34.84
N PHE A 4 4.80 -8.75 -34.03
CA PHE A 4 5.17 -8.50 -32.62
C PHE A 4 5.00 -9.73 -31.70
N ALA A 5 4.48 -10.85 -32.25
CA ALA A 5 4.20 -12.08 -31.53
C ALA A 5 5.42 -12.90 -31.12
N ASN A 6 6.64 -12.53 -31.57
CA ASN A 6 7.85 -13.36 -31.41
C ASN A 6 8.92 -12.75 -30.48
N LEU A 7 8.59 -11.79 -29.62
CA LEU A 7 9.52 -11.40 -28.56
C LEU A 7 9.58 -12.50 -27.50
N PRO A 8 10.77 -13.02 -27.18
CA PRO A 8 10.91 -14.04 -26.15
C PRO A 8 10.55 -13.43 -24.79
N ALA A 9 9.53 -13.98 -24.14
CA ALA A 9 9.15 -13.59 -22.76
C ALA A 9 9.83 -14.55 -21.76
N PRO A 10 10.41 -14.05 -20.67
CA PRO A 10 10.94 -14.89 -19.61
C PRO A 10 9.78 -15.47 -18.79
N THR A 11 9.48 -16.76 -18.96
CA THR A 11 8.50 -17.48 -18.15
C THR A 11 9.17 -18.20 -16.97
N PRO A 12 8.49 -18.43 -15.81
CA PRO A 12 9.09 -19.04 -14.63
C PRO A 12 9.59 -20.47 -14.85
N GLU A 13 8.89 -21.27 -15.65
CA GLU A 13 9.16 -22.70 -15.84
C GLU A 13 10.00 -22.94 -17.11
N GLY A 14 11.33 -22.93 -16.96
CA GLY A 14 12.26 -23.25 -18.04
C GLY A 14 12.43 -22.17 -19.11
N GLY A 15 11.61 -21.15 -19.13
CA GLY A 15 11.61 -20.07 -20.11
C GLY A 15 12.82 -19.14 -20.04
N LEU A 16 13.47 -19.01 -18.87
CA LEU A 16 14.63 -18.13 -18.72
C LEU A 16 15.82 -18.58 -19.58
N ASN A 17 16.11 -19.88 -19.59
CA ASN A 17 17.19 -20.41 -20.42
C ASN A 17 16.89 -20.23 -21.91
N ARG A 18 15.67 -20.50 -22.34
CA ARG A 18 15.21 -20.25 -23.70
C ARG A 18 15.31 -18.77 -24.06
N TYR A 19 14.83 -17.90 -23.19
CA TYR A 19 14.96 -16.46 -23.37
C TYR A 19 16.42 -16.04 -23.56
N MET A 20 17.35 -16.53 -22.72
CA MET A 20 18.77 -16.22 -22.79
C MET A 20 19.43 -16.75 -24.10
N GLN A 21 18.93 -17.84 -24.65
CA GLN A 21 19.36 -18.34 -25.94
C GLN A 21 18.86 -17.47 -27.10
N GLU A 22 17.58 -17.07 -27.04
CA GLU A 22 16.95 -16.25 -28.09
C GLU A 22 17.58 -14.86 -28.19
N ILE A 23 17.80 -14.18 -27.03
CA ILE A 23 18.38 -12.83 -27.04
C ILE A 23 19.83 -12.81 -27.61
N ARG A 24 20.54 -13.97 -27.61
CA ARG A 24 21.88 -14.05 -28.17
C ARG A 24 21.87 -14.04 -29.69
N LYS A 25 20.76 -14.38 -30.34
CA LYS A 25 20.63 -14.44 -31.81
C LYS A 25 20.58 -13.03 -32.42
N PHE A 26 20.16 -12.03 -31.66
CA PHE A 26 20.08 -10.64 -32.13
C PHE A 26 21.49 -10.05 -32.29
N PRO A 27 21.85 -9.49 -33.46
CA PRO A 27 23.13 -8.84 -33.68
C PRO A 27 23.26 -7.56 -32.87
N LEU A 28 24.49 -7.19 -32.53
CA LEU A 28 24.80 -5.88 -31.98
C LEU A 28 24.80 -4.86 -33.10
N LEU A 29 24.31 -3.66 -32.83
CA LEU A 29 24.29 -2.56 -33.79
C LEU A 29 25.62 -1.81 -33.80
N GLU A 30 26.11 -1.54 -35.02
CA GLU A 30 27.20 -0.61 -35.23
C GLU A 30 26.74 0.84 -34.94
N PRO A 31 27.67 1.75 -34.60
CA PRO A 31 27.32 3.13 -34.22
C PRO A 31 26.51 3.86 -35.30
N GLU A 32 26.83 3.65 -36.57
CA GLU A 32 26.16 4.29 -37.70
C GLU A 32 24.73 3.75 -37.88
N GLU A 33 24.57 2.42 -37.78
CA GLU A 33 23.23 1.80 -37.81
C GLU A 33 22.34 2.25 -36.64
N GLU A 34 22.91 2.32 -35.43
CA GLU A 34 22.21 2.78 -34.25
C GLU A 34 21.70 4.23 -34.43
N TYR A 35 22.56 5.11 -34.96
CA TYR A 35 22.20 6.50 -35.27
C TYR A 35 21.07 6.58 -36.30
N MET A 36 21.17 5.85 -37.40
CA MET A 36 20.16 5.84 -38.46
C MET A 36 18.81 5.32 -37.98
N LEU A 37 18.82 4.23 -37.18
CA LEU A 37 17.60 3.70 -36.59
C LEU A 37 16.99 4.65 -35.57
N ALA A 38 17.81 5.30 -34.74
CA ALA A 38 17.33 6.28 -33.77
C ALA A 38 16.72 7.50 -34.46
N LYS A 39 17.33 7.97 -35.55
CA LYS A 39 16.81 9.08 -36.34
C LYS A 39 15.45 8.76 -36.98
N ARG A 40 15.32 7.58 -37.59
CA ARG A 40 14.04 7.10 -38.13
C ARG A 40 12.96 6.98 -37.05
N TRP A 41 13.32 6.53 -35.84
CA TRP A 41 12.37 6.51 -34.71
C TRP A 41 11.91 7.90 -34.28
N VAL A 42 12.83 8.88 -34.20
CA VAL A 42 12.51 10.24 -33.75
C VAL A 42 11.72 11.01 -34.80
N GLU A 43 12.10 10.92 -36.09
CA GLU A 43 11.51 11.71 -37.18
C GLU A 43 10.24 11.06 -37.74
N GLU A 44 10.25 9.73 -37.95
CA GLU A 44 9.20 9.00 -38.66
C GLU A 44 8.30 8.16 -37.73
N HIS A 45 8.66 8.05 -36.45
CA HIS A 45 8.01 7.14 -35.48
C HIS A 45 7.98 5.68 -35.96
N ASP A 46 9.04 5.26 -36.66
CA ASP A 46 9.18 3.91 -37.20
C ASP A 46 9.32 2.87 -36.09
N THR A 47 8.26 2.12 -35.86
CA THR A 47 8.19 1.08 -34.81
C THR A 47 9.15 -0.09 -35.10
N GLU A 48 9.50 -0.38 -36.35
CA GLU A 48 10.47 -1.43 -36.68
C GLU A 48 11.88 -1.00 -36.31
N ALA A 49 12.24 0.26 -36.53
CA ALA A 49 13.50 0.82 -36.07
C ALA A 49 13.63 0.76 -34.54
N ALA A 50 12.62 1.17 -33.80
CA ALA A 50 12.59 1.05 -32.35
C ALA A 50 12.70 -0.41 -31.88
N HIS A 51 11.99 -1.33 -32.51
CA HIS A 51 12.05 -2.76 -32.21
C HIS A 51 13.47 -3.33 -32.43
N LYS A 52 14.14 -2.97 -33.51
CA LYS A 52 15.51 -3.39 -33.78
C LYS A 52 16.49 -2.82 -32.75
N MET A 53 16.30 -1.60 -32.31
CA MET A 53 17.10 -0.97 -31.23
C MET A 53 16.90 -1.68 -29.88
N VAL A 54 15.67 -2.04 -29.51
CA VAL A 54 15.37 -2.78 -28.28
C VAL A 54 15.98 -4.17 -28.32
N THR A 55 15.72 -4.95 -29.39
CA THR A 55 16.14 -6.36 -29.48
C THR A 55 17.65 -6.52 -29.45
N SER A 56 18.43 -5.65 -30.11
CA SER A 56 19.89 -5.67 -30.08
C SER A 56 20.48 -5.34 -28.68
N HIS A 57 19.71 -4.68 -27.79
CA HIS A 57 20.16 -4.31 -26.44
C HIS A 57 19.58 -5.19 -25.32
N LEU A 58 18.74 -6.21 -25.62
CA LEU A 58 18.19 -7.14 -24.61
C LEU A 58 19.28 -7.86 -23.80
N ARG A 59 20.42 -8.17 -24.45
CA ARG A 59 21.59 -8.79 -23.79
C ARG A 59 22.15 -7.86 -22.69
N LEU A 60 22.18 -6.55 -22.93
CA LEU A 60 22.62 -5.56 -21.95
C LEU A 60 21.66 -5.50 -20.76
N ALA A 61 20.35 -5.45 -21.03
CA ALA A 61 19.32 -5.45 -20.00
C ALA A 61 19.41 -6.70 -19.11
N ALA A 62 19.50 -7.89 -19.71
CA ALA A 62 19.65 -9.15 -18.99
C ALA A 62 20.95 -9.18 -18.14
N LYS A 63 22.09 -8.71 -18.69
CA LYS A 63 23.36 -8.63 -17.96
C LYS A 63 23.26 -7.74 -16.73
N ILE A 64 22.61 -6.59 -16.83
CA ILE A 64 22.42 -5.67 -15.70
C ILE A 64 21.48 -6.30 -14.66
N ALA A 65 20.34 -6.89 -15.10
CA ALA A 65 19.37 -7.55 -14.24
C ALA A 65 19.98 -8.69 -13.41
N MET A 66 20.87 -9.49 -14.00
CA MET A 66 21.59 -10.57 -13.29
C MET A 66 22.43 -10.06 -12.12
N GLY A 67 22.87 -8.81 -12.14
CA GLY A 67 23.56 -8.18 -11.01
C GLY A 67 22.67 -7.94 -9.78
N TYR A 68 21.35 -8.00 -9.94
CA TYR A 68 20.38 -7.77 -8.87
C TYR A 68 19.71 -9.06 -8.34
N ARG A 69 20.12 -10.23 -8.76
CA ARG A 69 19.52 -11.52 -8.33
C ARG A 69 19.63 -11.78 -6.82
N GLY A 70 20.53 -11.10 -6.12
CA GLY A 70 20.76 -11.26 -4.68
C GLY A 70 19.67 -10.64 -3.77
N TYR A 71 18.65 -10.01 -4.34
CA TYR A 71 17.56 -9.38 -3.58
C TYR A 71 16.37 -10.32 -3.34
N GLY A 72 16.44 -11.61 -3.70
CA GLY A 72 15.41 -12.61 -3.42
C GLY A 72 14.19 -12.57 -4.34
N LEU A 73 14.20 -11.71 -5.37
CA LEU A 73 13.12 -11.64 -6.36
C LEU A 73 13.39 -12.59 -7.55
N PRO A 74 12.35 -13.10 -8.22
CA PRO A 74 12.48 -13.93 -9.41
C PRO A 74 13.26 -13.21 -10.50
N VAL A 75 14.36 -13.82 -11.01
CA VAL A 75 15.23 -13.19 -12.00
C VAL A 75 14.47 -12.86 -13.29
N ALA A 76 13.49 -13.67 -13.67
CA ALA A 76 12.66 -13.45 -14.85
C ALA A 76 11.91 -12.11 -14.75
N GLU A 77 11.36 -11.80 -13.59
CA GLU A 77 10.66 -10.55 -13.32
C GLU A 77 11.60 -9.33 -13.37
N VAL A 78 12.79 -9.47 -12.76
CA VAL A 78 13.83 -8.43 -12.81
C VAL A 78 14.28 -8.14 -14.25
N ILE A 79 14.38 -9.17 -15.09
CA ILE A 79 14.72 -9.01 -16.51
C ILE A 79 13.55 -8.33 -17.25
N SER A 80 12.32 -8.71 -16.98
CA SER A 80 11.14 -8.07 -17.59
C SER A 80 11.11 -6.57 -17.29
N GLU A 81 11.37 -6.20 -16.05
CA GLU A 81 11.44 -4.79 -15.65
C GLU A 81 12.64 -4.06 -16.27
N ALA A 82 13.78 -4.75 -16.40
CA ALA A 82 14.93 -4.22 -17.15
C ALA A 82 14.59 -3.92 -18.60
N ASN A 83 13.79 -4.77 -19.25
CA ASN A 83 13.33 -4.56 -20.63
C ASN A 83 12.37 -3.35 -20.72
N VAL A 84 11.49 -3.15 -19.70
CA VAL A 84 10.64 -1.95 -19.62
C VAL A 84 11.52 -0.69 -19.54
N GLY A 85 12.56 -0.70 -18.69
CA GLY A 85 13.54 0.38 -18.60
C GLY A 85 14.26 0.64 -19.92
N LEU A 86 14.66 -0.42 -20.64
CA LEU A 86 15.27 -0.31 -21.96
C LEU A 86 14.31 0.33 -22.98
N MET A 87 13.04 -0.09 -23.02
CA MET A 87 12.04 0.51 -23.90
C MET A 87 11.80 2.00 -23.60
N GLN A 88 11.80 2.38 -22.33
CA GLN A 88 11.71 3.79 -21.93
C GLN A 88 12.94 4.59 -22.40
N ALA A 89 14.13 3.99 -22.32
CA ALA A 89 15.35 4.59 -22.84
C ALA A 89 15.27 4.83 -24.35
N VAL A 90 14.87 3.84 -25.14
CA VAL A 90 14.71 3.96 -26.60
C VAL A 90 13.69 5.06 -26.94
N LYS A 91 12.57 5.13 -26.23
CA LYS A 91 11.55 6.15 -26.45
C LYS A 91 12.05 7.58 -26.26
N ARG A 92 13.04 7.79 -25.38
CA ARG A 92 13.55 9.11 -24.99
C ARG A 92 14.96 9.39 -25.49
N PHE A 93 15.51 8.46 -26.28
CA PHE A 93 16.85 8.58 -26.79
C PHE A 93 16.95 9.65 -27.89
N ASP A 94 17.94 10.52 -27.76
CA ASP A 94 18.25 11.57 -28.71
C ASP A 94 19.62 11.29 -29.35
N PRO A 95 19.64 10.89 -30.65
CA PRO A 95 20.88 10.55 -31.33
C PRO A 95 21.81 11.74 -31.57
N GLU A 96 21.26 12.98 -31.61
CA GLU A 96 22.05 14.20 -31.88
C GLU A 96 23.02 14.56 -30.74
N LYS A 97 22.83 13.97 -29.55
CA LYS A 97 23.72 14.17 -28.40
C LYS A 97 25.05 13.42 -28.50
N GLY A 98 25.26 12.61 -29.53
CA GLY A 98 26.52 11.91 -29.80
C GLY A 98 26.90 10.78 -28.83
N PHE A 99 25.99 10.37 -27.93
CA PHE A 99 26.22 9.24 -27.02
C PHE A 99 25.58 7.95 -27.55
N ARG A 100 26.19 6.81 -27.21
CA ARG A 100 25.63 5.48 -27.53
C ARG A 100 24.36 5.21 -26.72
N LEU A 101 23.37 4.57 -27.36
CA LEU A 101 22.15 4.13 -26.68
C LEU A 101 22.46 3.25 -25.46
N ALA A 102 23.43 2.36 -25.56
CA ALA A 102 23.84 1.50 -24.45
C ALA A 102 24.19 2.30 -23.19
N THR A 103 24.90 3.41 -23.30
CA THR A 103 25.30 4.26 -22.18
C THR A 103 24.08 4.94 -21.53
N TYR A 104 23.16 5.44 -22.36
CA TYR A 104 21.93 6.08 -21.91
C TYR A 104 20.96 5.05 -21.29
N ALA A 105 20.78 3.91 -21.94
CA ALA A 105 19.89 2.85 -21.49
C ALA A 105 20.30 2.24 -20.13
N MET A 106 21.59 2.17 -19.82
CA MET A 106 22.06 1.67 -18.51
C MET A 106 21.43 2.41 -17.33
N TRP A 107 21.21 3.72 -17.44
CA TRP A 107 20.59 4.52 -16.39
C TRP A 107 19.11 4.17 -16.22
N TRP A 108 18.38 4.08 -17.31
CA TRP A 108 16.96 3.72 -17.32
C TRP A 108 16.72 2.30 -16.82
N ILE A 109 17.52 1.35 -17.31
CA ILE A 109 17.44 -0.05 -16.88
C ILE A 109 17.68 -0.17 -15.38
N ARG A 110 18.71 0.48 -14.85
CA ARG A 110 18.99 0.45 -13.40
C ARG A 110 17.89 1.11 -12.60
N ALA A 111 17.38 2.25 -13.05
CA ALA A 111 16.30 2.96 -12.37
C ALA A 111 15.03 2.09 -12.28
N SER A 112 14.62 1.47 -13.40
CA SER A 112 13.45 0.60 -13.45
C SER A 112 13.61 -0.62 -12.54
N ILE A 113 14.75 -1.31 -12.59
CA ILE A 113 15.04 -2.45 -11.72
C ILE A 113 15.02 -2.03 -10.24
N GLN A 114 15.65 -0.93 -9.89
CA GLN A 114 15.71 -0.47 -8.49
C GLN A 114 14.33 -0.06 -7.97
N GLU A 115 13.51 0.58 -8.80
CA GLU A 115 12.13 0.91 -8.45
C GLU A 115 11.29 -0.35 -8.23
N TYR A 116 11.40 -1.33 -9.12
CA TYR A 116 10.74 -2.62 -8.98
C TYR A 116 11.14 -3.34 -7.69
N ILE A 117 12.44 -3.43 -7.40
CA ILE A 117 12.94 -4.09 -6.18
C ILE A 117 12.37 -3.40 -4.94
N LEU A 118 12.42 -2.07 -4.84
CA LEU A 118 11.89 -1.34 -3.68
C LEU A 118 10.38 -1.53 -3.47
N ARG A 119 9.64 -1.77 -4.56
CA ARG A 119 8.20 -1.99 -4.52
C ARG A 119 7.82 -3.43 -4.16
N SER A 120 8.62 -4.41 -4.61
CA SER A 120 8.27 -5.83 -4.56
C SER A 120 9.03 -6.63 -3.51
N TRP A 121 10.04 -6.03 -2.85
CA TRP A 121 10.88 -6.72 -1.86
C TRP A 121 10.14 -7.05 -0.57
N SER A 122 9.23 -6.20 -0.12
CA SER A 122 8.42 -6.37 1.10
C SER A 122 7.00 -5.84 0.89
N LEU A 123 6.02 -6.42 1.57
CA LEU A 123 4.63 -5.94 1.62
C LEU A 123 4.55 -4.54 2.22
N VAL A 124 5.42 -4.24 3.19
CA VAL A 124 5.56 -2.89 3.76
C VAL A 124 6.50 -2.06 2.91
N LYS A 125 6.00 -1.00 2.31
CA LYS A 125 6.76 -0.11 1.42
C LYS A 125 8.03 0.40 2.08
N LEU A 126 9.17 0.10 1.46
CA LEU A 126 10.49 0.56 1.84
C LEU A 126 11.00 1.67 0.92
N GLY A 127 11.98 2.44 1.42
CA GLY A 127 12.69 3.41 0.57
C GLY A 127 11.85 4.60 0.16
N THR A 128 11.07 5.18 1.06
CA THR A 128 10.28 6.39 0.80
C THR A 128 11.18 7.63 0.67
N THR A 129 12.29 7.69 1.41
CA THR A 129 13.26 8.79 1.35
C THR A 129 14.49 8.45 0.53
N SER A 130 15.21 9.47 0.06
CA SER A 130 16.48 9.29 -0.65
C SER A 130 17.54 8.57 0.20
N ALA A 131 17.61 8.87 1.50
CA ALA A 131 18.49 8.21 2.46
C ALA A 131 18.20 6.71 2.59
N GLN A 132 16.92 6.34 2.71
CA GLN A 132 16.49 4.94 2.79
C GLN A 132 16.80 4.17 1.51
N LYS A 133 16.56 4.76 0.33
CA LYS A 133 16.93 4.14 -0.96
C LYS A 133 18.44 3.88 -1.04
N LYS A 134 19.24 4.87 -0.66
CA LYS A 134 20.70 4.77 -0.64
C LYS A 134 21.18 3.68 0.32
N LEU A 135 20.60 3.60 1.50
CA LEU A 135 20.88 2.56 2.49
C LEU A 135 20.51 1.18 1.97
N PHE A 136 19.29 0.99 1.46
CA PHE A 136 18.81 -0.29 0.97
C PHE A 136 19.79 -0.96 -0.01
N PHE A 137 20.32 -0.20 -0.98
CA PHE A 137 21.24 -0.74 -1.97
C PHE A 137 22.70 -0.83 -1.53
N ASN A 138 23.12 -0.05 -0.54
CA ASN A 138 24.53 0.04 -0.17
C ASN A 138 24.84 -0.53 1.22
N LEU A 139 23.87 -0.71 2.13
CA LEU A 139 24.09 -1.16 3.50
C LEU A 139 24.81 -2.52 3.56
N ARG A 140 24.35 -3.50 2.76
CA ARG A 140 24.98 -4.83 2.72
C ARG A 140 26.44 -4.78 2.27
N LYS A 141 26.74 -3.93 1.28
CA LYS A 141 28.10 -3.72 0.80
C LYS A 141 28.97 -2.98 1.82
N ALA A 142 28.39 -2.00 2.52
CA ALA A 142 29.07 -1.27 3.59
C ALA A 142 29.38 -2.21 4.78
N LYS A 143 28.44 -3.04 5.21
CA LYS A 143 28.65 -4.08 6.23
C LYS A 143 29.79 -5.04 5.85
N ALA A 144 29.78 -5.54 4.61
CA ALA A 144 30.82 -6.45 4.13
C ALA A 144 32.22 -5.82 4.12
N ARG A 145 32.34 -4.52 3.78
CA ARG A 145 33.63 -3.80 3.83
C ARG A 145 34.21 -3.64 5.22
N ILE A 146 33.33 -3.51 6.23
CA ILE A 146 33.73 -3.30 7.64
C ILE A 146 33.92 -4.65 8.35
N GLY A 147 33.55 -5.77 7.71
CA GLY A 147 33.59 -7.10 8.33
C GLY A 147 32.44 -7.34 9.33
N ALA A 148 31.43 -6.48 9.38
CA ALA A 148 30.27 -6.60 10.24
C ALA A 148 29.19 -7.48 9.58
N LEU A 149 29.48 -8.77 9.43
CA LEU A 149 28.57 -9.75 8.81
C LEU A 149 27.62 -10.43 9.80
N GLU A 150 27.73 -10.09 11.10
CA GLU A 150 26.86 -10.64 12.13
C GLU A 150 25.40 -10.23 11.90
N ASP A 151 24.50 -11.21 12.03
CA ASP A 151 23.07 -10.96 12.01
C ASP A 151 22.66 -10.39 13.39
N GLY A 152 21.97 -9.25 13.36
CA GLY A 152 21.52 -8.58 14.58
C GLY A 152 21.76 -7.07 14.57
N ASP A 153 21.68 -6.49 15.77
CA ASP A 153 21.90 -5.05 15.95
C ASP A 153 23.40 -4.70 15.77
N LEU A 154 23.64 -3.68 14.96
CA LEU A 154 24.99 -3.20 14.67
C LEU A 154 25.60 -2.49 15.88
N ARG A 155 26.90 -2.67 16.10
CA ARG A 155 27.65 -1.93 17.13
C ARG A 155 27.61 -0.43 16.83
N PRO A 156 27.53 0.45 17.85
CA PRO A 156 27.42 1.90 17.65
C PRO A 156 28.55 2.50 16.79
N GLU A 157 29.77 1.98 16.89
CA GLU A 157 30.91 2.42 16.07
C GLU A 157 30.72 2.11 14.59
N VAL A 158 30.15 0.95 14.27
CA VAL A 158 29.85 0.52 12.91
C VAL A 158 28.72 1.37 12.32
N VAL A 159 27.71 1.66 13.12
CA VAL A 159 26.60 2.55 12.72
C VAL A 159 27.12 3.94 12.36
N LYS A 160 27.96 4.54 13.20
CA LYS A 160 28.57 5.85 12.95
C LYS A 160 29.40 5.86 11.67
N LYS A 161 30.21 4.83 11.46
CA LYS A 161 31.02 4.70 10.25
C LYS A 161 30.19 4.59 8.98
N ILE A 162 29.14 3.75 8.99
CA ILE A 162 28.23 3.60 7.87
C ILE A 162 27.44 4.90 7.61
N ALA A 163 26.97 5.57 8.68
CA ALA A 163 26.26 6.83 8.59
C ALA A 163 27.13 7.91 7.95
N HIS A 164 28.39 8.02 8.37
CA HIS A 164 29.35 8.94 7.78
C HIS A 164 29.66 8.62 6.32
N ASP A 165 29.98 7.36 5.99
CA ASP A 165 30.37 6.94 4.63
C ASP A 165 29.22 7.13 3.62
N LEU A 166 27.99 6.93 4.06
CA LEU A 166 26.81 7.06 3.22
C LEU A 166 26.14 8.46 3.31
N GLY A 167 26.58 9.32 4.27
CA GLY A 167 25.97 10.63 4.48
C GLY A 167 24.48 10.55 4.85
N VAL A 168 24.14 9.68 5.82
CA VAL A 168 22.77 9.44 6.31
C VAL A 168 22.76 9.49 7.84
N SER A 169 21.57 9.57 8.46
CA SER A 169 21.47 9.57 9.92
C SER A 169 21.76 8.19 10.52
N GLU A 170 22.28 8.16 11.76
CA GLU A 170 22.52 6.91 12.51
C GLU A 170 21.19 6.16 12.73
N GLN A 171 20.10 6.87 12.99
CA GLN A 171 18.77 6.29 13.17
C GLN A 171 18.27 5.59 11.90
N ASP A 172 18.50 6.17 10.71
CA ASP A 172 18.14 5.54 9.44
C ASP A 172 18.94 4.25 9.23
N VAL A 173 20.22 4.21 9.61
CA VAL A 173 21.05 3.01 9.52
C VAL A 173 20.50 1.89 10.41
N ILE A 174 20.19 2.20 11.68
CA ILE A 174 19.63 1.22 12.64
C ILE A 174 18.28 0.70 12.15
N SER A 175 17.38 1.62 11.78
CA SER A 175 16.05 1.27 11.29
C SER A 175 16.12 0.39 10.03
N MET A 176 16.97 0.74 9.06
CA MET A 176 17.12 -0.03 7.83
C MET A 176 17.77 -1.39 8.10
N ASN A 177 18.76 -1.46 9.01
CA ASN A 177 19.37 -2.73 9.37
C ASN A 177 18.36 -3.71 9.97
N ARG A 178 17.51 -3.26 10.89
CA ARG A 178 16.45 -4.08 11.49
C ARG A 178 15.43 -4.57 10.46
N ARG A 179 15.05 -3.71 9.52
CA ARG A 179 14.11 -4.08 8.44
C ARG A 179 14.70 -5.06 7.43
N MET A 180 16.02 -5.00 7.20
CA MET A 180 16.71 -5.89 6.25
C MET A 180 17.21 -7.19 6.88
N SER A 181 17.19 -7.33 8.21
CA SER A 181 17.64 -8.55 8.91
C SER A 181 16.65 -9.71 8.78
N GLY A 182 15.37 -9.44 8.56
CA GLY A 182 14.33 -10.45 8.33
C GLY A 182 13.47 -10.11 7.12
N GLY A 183 13.10 -11.11 6.32
CA GLY A 183 12.07 -10.99 5.31
C GLY A 183 10.67 -11.06 5.92
N ASP A 184 9.64 -10.83 5.09
CA ASP A 184 8.25 -11.00 5.51
C ASP A 184 8.00 -12.48 5.85
N ALA A 185 7.49 -12.76 7.05
CA ALA A 185 7.13 -14.11 7.47
C ALA A 185 5.77 -14.49 6.91
N SER A 186 5.63 -15.76 6.48
CA SER A 186 4.34 -16.26 6.02
C SER A 186 3.47 -16.66 7.22
N LEU A 187 2.28 -16.08 7.32
CA LEU A 187 1.28 -16.47 8.31
C LEU A 187 0.71 -17.89 8.07
N ASN A 188 0.86 -18.39 6.84
CA ASN A 188 0.45 -19.76 6.50
C ASN A 188 1.56 -20.80 6.81
N ALA A 189 2.70 -20.36 7.32
CA ALA A 189 3.74 -21.29 7.75
C ALA A 189 3.24 -22.11 8.94
N THR A 190 3.47 -23.43 8.88
CA THR A 190 3.05 -24.35 9.95
C THR A 190 3.93 -24.25 11.17
N VAL A 191 3.33 -24.26 12.34
CA VAL A 191 4.02 -24.26 13.64
C VAL A 191 4.10 -25.71 14.13
N GLY A 192 5.30 -26.32 14.12
CA GLY A 192 5.54 -27.69 14.53
C GLY A 192 5.87 -28.64 13.39
N SER A 193 6.53 -29.78 13.74
CA SER A 193 7.08 -30.73 12.77
C SER A 193 6.21 -31.96 12.53
N ASP A 194 5.08 -32.14 13.23
CA ASP A 194 4.30 -33.38 13.20
C ASP A 194 3.03 -33.18 12.34
N GLY A 195 3.01 -33.96 11.24
CA GLY A 195 2.07 -33.82 10.13
C GLY A 195 0.72 -34.39 10.39
N GLU A 196 -0.21 -34.07 11.04
CA GLU A 196 -1.65 -34.15 10.93
C GLU A 196 -2.28 -33.06 11.82
N GLY A 197 -2.74 -31.98 11.20
CA GLY A 197 -3.36 -30.84 11.90
C GLY A 197 -2.37 -29.76 12.32
N SER A 198 -1.37 -29.49 11.48
CA SER A 198 -0.39 -28.42 11.75
C SER A 198 -1.05 -27.05 11.80
N MET A 199 -1.12 -26.48 12.99
CA MET A 199 -1.54 -25.12 13.27
C MET A 199 -0.68 -24.13 12.49
N GLN A 200 -1.26 -23.14 11.85
CA GLN A 200 -0.56 -22.08 11.14
C GLN A 200 -0.30 -20.88 12.07
N TRP A 201 0.70 -20.06 11.75
CA TRP A 201 0.95 -18.85 12.53
C TRP A 201 -0.27 -17.94 12.63
N GLN A 202 -1.13 -17.90 11.58
CA GLN A 202 -2.36 -17.11 11.59
C GLN A 202 -3.36 -17.55 12.67
N ASP A 203 -3.35 -18.83 13.04
CA ASP A 203 -4.29 -19.38 14.04
C ASP A 203 -3.94 -18.93 15.48
N TRP A 204 -2.74 -18.37 15.66
CA TRP A 204 -2.26 -17.84 16.94
C TRP A 204 -2.48 -16.34 17.09
N LEU A 205 -2.94 -15.68 16.03
CA LEU A 205 -3.21 -14.24 16.10
C LEU A 205 -4.51 -14.01 16.86
N GLU A 206 -4.41 -13.34 17.99
CA GLU A 206 -5.54 -12.86 18.76
C GLU A 206 -5.96 -11.49 18.24
N ASP A 207 -7.27 -11.27 18.14
CA ASP A 207 -7.81 -9.93 17.88
C ASP A 207 -7.84 -9.14 19.19
N GLU A 208 -6.82 -8.29 19.40
CA GLU A 208 -6.72 -7.45 20.59
C GLU A 208 -7.87 -6.41 20.70
N SER A 209 -8.61 -6.17 19.62
CA SER A 209 -9.74 -5.25 19.58
C SER A 209 -11.08 -5.91 19.97
N ALA A 210 -11.14 -7.23 20.02
CA ALA A 210 -12.33 -8.00 20.32
C ALA A 210 -12.61 -8.05 21.83
N ASP A 211 -13.17 -6.97 22.37
CA ASP A 211 -13.73 -6.94 23.73
C ASP A 211 -15.20 -7.38 23.72
N GLN A 212 -15.42 -8.70 23.68
CA GLN A 212 -16.77 -9.28 23.66
C GLN A 212 -17.60 -8.90 24.89
N ALA A 213 -16.96 -8.73 26.04
CA ALA A 213 -17.66 -8.36 27.28
C ALA A 213 -18.12 -6.89 27.21
N GLY A 214 -17.23 -5.98 26.80
CA GLY A 214 -17.56 -4.57 26.64
C GLY A 214 -18.58 -4.33 25.52
N ASP A 215 -18.48 -5.03 24.41
CA ASP A 215 -19.47 -4.97 23.32
C ASP A 215 -20.84 -5.47 23.76
N TYR A 216 -20.90 -6.54 24.57
CA TYR A 216 -22.15 -7.04 25.11
C TYR A 216 -22.75 -6.04 26.10
N GLU A 217 -21.94 -5.51 27.03
CA GLU A 217 -22.36 -4.49 27.99
C GLU A 217 -22.92 -3.23 27.30
N ALA A 218 -22.21 -2.75 26.27
CA ALA A 218 -22.65 -1.58 25.49
C ALA A 218 -23.98 -1.84 24.75
N ARG A 219 -24.18 -3.05 24.22
CA ARG A 219 -25.45 -3.45 23.58
C ARG A 219 -26.59 -3.55 24.58
N ASP A 220 -26.37 -4.23 25.70
CA ASP A 220 -27.37 -4.37 26.77
C ASP A 220 -27.79 -2.98 27.33
N GLU A 221 -26.82 -2.10 27.57
CA GLU A 221 -27.07 -0.71 27.99
C GLU A 221 -27.88 0.05 26.93
N LEU A 222 -27.55 -0.12 25.64
CA LEU A 222 -28.28 0.53 24.55
C LEU A 222 -29.72 0.04 24.45
N GLU A 223 -29.94 -1.26 24.58
CA GLU A 223 -31.27 -1.88 24.58
C GLU A 223 -32.09 -1.40 25.76
N ALA A 224 -31.52 -1.39 26.96
CA ALA A 224 -32.17 -0.88 28.16
C ALA A 224 -32.56 0.59 28.01
N ARG A 225 -31.68 1.42 27.42
CA ARG A 225 -31.99 2.83 27.12
C ARG A 225 -33.11 2.98 26.09
N ARG A 226 -33.16 2.14 25.06
CA ARG A 226 -34.20 2.12 24.03
C ARG A 226 -35.55 1.71 24.62
N GLU A 227 -35.60 0.71 25.49
CA GLU A 227 -36.82 0.35 26.20
C GLU A 227 -37.35 1.45 27.07
N LEU A 228 -36.45 2.14 27.83
CA LEU A 228 -36.84 3.29 28.65
C LEU A 228 -37.40 4.41 27.80
N LEU A 229 -36.76 4.72 26.67
CA LEU A 229 -37.23 5.73 25.74
C LEU A 229 -38.61 5.41 25.20
N THR A 230 -38.81 4.15 24.73
CA THR A 230 -40.12 3.72 24.20
C THR A 230 -41.22 3.87 25.25
N LYS A 231 -41.00 3.41 26.48
CA LYS A 231 -41.97 3.58 27.60
C LYS A 231 -42.17 5.03 27.99
N ALA A 232 -41.15 5.87 27.89
CA ALA A 232 -41.28 7.29 28.19
C ALA A 232 -42.04 8.08 27.11
N MET A 233 -41.96 7.61 25.85
CA MET A 233 -42.71 8.19 24.74
C MET A 233 -44.26 8.06 24.91
N ASP A 234 -44.73 7.09 25.70
CA ASP A 234 -46.15 6.88 25.92
C ASP A 234 -46.83 8.00 26.71
N VAL A 235 -46.08 8.86 27.41
CA VAL A 235 -46.59 10.03 28.14
C VAL A 235 -46.86 11.22 27.20
N LEU A 236 -46.34 11.18 25.96
CA LEU A 236 -46.50 12.25 25.00
C LEU A 236 -47.80 12.07 24.19
N ASN A 237 -48.46 13.20 23.87
CA ASN A 237 -49.57 13.21 22.96
C ASN A 237 -49.08 12.87 21.54
N GLU A 238 -49.92 12.37 20.64
CA GLU A 238 -49.56 12.03 19.26
C GLU A 238 -48.80 13.15 18.55
N ARG A 239 -49.25 14.37 18.70
CA ARG A 239 -48.60 15.54 18.08
C ARG A 239 -47.23 15.84 18.68
N GLU A 240 -47.09 15.75 20.01
CA GLU A 240 -45.81 15.90 20.69
C GLU A 240 -44.84 14.82 20.30
N ARG A 241 -45.30 13.56 20.19
CA ARG A 241 -44.53 12.39 19.79
C ARG A 241 -44.01 12.55 18.36
N ASP A 242 -44.89 12.93 17.44
CA ASP A 242 -44.55 13.06 16.02
C ASP A 242 -43.51 14.18 15.80
N ILE A 243 -43.72 15.35 16.38
CA ILE A 243 -42.79 16.47 16.32
C ILE A 243 -41.40 16.07 16.87
N LEU A 244 -41.38 15.37 18.02
CA LEU A 244 -40.14 14.96 18.65
C LEU A 244 -39.41 13.88 17.82
N THR A 245 -40.14 12.93 17.25
CA THR A 245 -39.59 11.88 16.40
C THR A 245 -38.97 12.46 15.15
N GLN A 246 -39.68 13.32 14.43
CA GLN A 246 -39.18 13.91 13.19
C GLN A 246 -37.99 14.87 13.41
N ARG A 247 -37.92 15.48 14.60
CA ARG A 247 -36.88 16.46 14.92
C ARG A 247 -35.61 15.87 15.57
N ARG A 248 -35.74 14.78 16.35
CA ARG A 248 -34.66 14.27 17.20
C ARG A 248 -34.33 12.80 17.05
N LEU A 249 -35.26 11.99 16.55
CA LEU A 249 -35.12 10.55 16.51
C LEU A 249 -35.02 10.02 15.06
N SER A 250 -35.36 10.83 14.07
CA SER A 250 -35.23 10.50 12.66
C SER A 250 -33.80 10.76 12.17
N GLU A 251 -33.27 9.91 11.26
CA GLU A 251 -31.98 10.12 10.60
C GLU A 251 -31.98 11.41 9.78
N GLU A 252 -33.09 11.70 9.08
CA GLU A 252 -33.30 12.97 8.38
C GLU A 252 -34.16 13.90 9.26
N THR A 253 -33.50 14.87 9.88
CA THR A 253 -34.22 15.83 10.76
C THR A 253 -35.00 16.86 9.95
N VAL A 254 -36.31 16.93 10.15
CA VAL A 254 -37.22 17.91 9.50
C VAL A 254 -37.02 19.29 10.10
N THR A 255 -37.07 20.37 9.31
CA THR A 255 -36.91 21.75 9.84
C THR A 255 -38.12 22.22 10.59
N LEU A 256 -37.93 23.23 11.47
CA LEU A 256 -39.08 23.84 12.19
C LEU A 256 -40.07 24.54 11.25
N GLU A 257 -39.60 24.94 10.07
CA GLU A 257 -40.36 25.61 9.03
C GLU A 257 -41.30 24.64 8.31
N ASP A 258 -40.79 23.48 7.98
CA ASP A 258 -41.57 22.41 7.37
C ASP A 258 -42.70 21.92 8.30
N LEU A 259 -42.37 21.70 9.57
CA LEU A 259 -43.34 21.32 10.58
C LEU A 259 -44.35 22.42 10.83
N SER A 260 -43.97 23.69 10.76
CA SER A 260 -44.92 24.83 10.90
C SER A 260 -45.94 24.83 9.78
N THR A 261 -45.50 24.52 8.56
CA THR A 261 -46.37 24.40 7.38
C THR A 261 -47.27 23.17 7.50
N GLN A 262 -46.72 22.02 7.89
CA GLN A 262 -47.47 20.77 8.07
C GLN A 262 -48.59 20.86 9.11
N TYR A 263 -48.35 21.54 10.24
CA TYR A 263 -49.30 21.64 11.35
C TYR A 263 -50.09 22.95 11.35
N GLY A 264 -49.84 23.87 10.42
CA GLY A 264 -50.55 25.14 10.31
C GLY A 264 -50.36 26.06 11.54
N VAL A 265 -49.19 26.02 12.19
CA VAL A 265 -48.87 26.81 13.38
C VAL A 265 -47.54 27.53 13.22
N SER A 266 -47.30 28.59 13.98
CA SER A 266 -46.04 29.34 13.88
C SER A 266 -44.85 28.50 14.27
N ARG A 267 -43.70 28.76 13.64
CA ARG A 267 -42.40 28.15 13.95
C ARG A 267 -42.06 28.16 15.44
N GLU A 268 -42.32 29.29 16.10
CA GLU A 268 -42.08 29.42 17.55
C GLU A 268 -43.00 28.52 18.39
N ARG A 269 -44.20 28.26 17.89
CA ARG A 269 -45.14 27.33 18.55
C ARG A 269 -44.66 25.89 18.46
N ILE A 270 -44.13 25.47 17.29
CA ILE A 270 -43.50 24.13 17.14
C ILE A 270 -42.31 24.00 18.11
N ARG A 271 -41.45 25.03 18.22
CA ARG A 271 -40.31 25.02 19.15
C ARG A 271 -40.78 24.88 20.60
N GLN A 272 -41.83 25.57 21.00
CA GLN A 272 -42.40 25.47 22.36
C GLN A 272 -42.94 24.07 22.63
N ILE A 273 -43.59 23.44 21.64
CA ILE A 273 -44.10 22.07 21.78
C ILE A 273 -42.92 21.09 21.88
N GLU A 274 -41.87 21.22 21.04
CA GLU A 274 -40.67 20.40 21.10
C GLU A 274 -40.00 20.46 22.48
N VAL A 275 -39.80 21.67 23.03
CA VAL A 275 -39.16 21.85 24.35
C VAL A 275 -40.00 21.19 25.45
N ARG A 276 -41.32 21.45 25.49
CA ARG A 276 -42.22 20.86 26.49
C ARG A 276 -42.30 19.35 26.37
N ALA A 277 -42.33 18.80 25.16
CA ALA A 277 -42.33 17.36 24.92
C ALA A 277 -41.03 16.74 25.42
N PHE A 278 -39.89 17.38 25.15
CA PHE A 278 -38.58 16.91 25.63
C PHE A 278 -38.46 16.95 27.15
N GLU A 279 -38.95 18.01 27.81
CA GLU A 279 -38.98 18.10 29.28
C GLU A 279 -39.85 17.00 29.93
N LYS A 280 -41.04 16.73 29.36
CA LYS A 280 -41.91 15.62 29.79
C LYS A 280 -41.21 14.27 29.62
N LEU A 281 -40.59 14.04 28.46
CA LEU A 281 -39.86 12.83 28.18
C LEU A 281 -38.70 12.64 29.16
N GLN A 282 -37.88 13.67 29.36
CA GLN A 282 -36.74 13.61 30.28
C GLN A 282 -37.16 13.31 31.72
N LYS A 283 -38.24 13.94 32.19
CA LYS A 283 -38.78 13.70 33.53
C LYS A 283 -39.25 12.25 33.66
N ARG A 284 -39.96 11.71 32.66
CA ARG A 284 -40.45 10.32 32.69
C ARG A 284 -39.29 9.30 32.57
N MET A 285 -38.32 9.55 31.71
CA MET A 285 -37.13 8.69 31.61
C MET A 285 -36.36 8.62 32.94
N ARG A 286 -36.17 9.76 33.63
CA ARG A 286 -35.52 9.77 34.95
C ARG A 286 -36.29 8.95 35.99
N ALA A 287 -37.62 9.08 36.03
CA ALA A 287 -38.46 8.32 36.92
C ALA A 287 -38.37 6.82 36.65
N LEU A 288 -38.46 6.41 35.39
CA LEU A 288 -38.32 4.99 34.99
C LEU A 288 -36.92 4.43 35.27
N ALA A 289 -35.86 5.24 35.07
CA ALA A 289 -34.49 4.83 35.38
C ALA A 289 -34.25 4.64 36.88
N GLN A 290 -34.90 5.47 37.73
CA GLN A 290 -34.91 5.28 39.19
C GLN A 290 -35.71 4.05 39.63
N GLU A 291 -36.87 3.81 39.02
CA GLU A 291 -37.68 2.57 39.26
C GLU A 291 -36.90 1.29 38.91
N LYS A 292 -36.09 1.32 37.87
CA LYS A 292 -35.21 0.20 37.46
C LYS A 292 -33.88 0.13 38.22
N GLY A 293 -33.57 1.06 39.12
CA GLY A 293 -32.32 1.09 39.88
C GLY A 293 -31.07 1.47 39.05
N MET A 294 -31.29 2.02 37.85
CA MET A 294 -30.18 2.43 36.93
C MET A 294 -29.59 3.79 37.33
N LEU A 295 -30.27 4.57 38.14
CA LEU A 295 -29.79 5.82 38.71
C LEU A 295 -29.95 5.75 40.23
N ALA A 296 -28.88 6.12 40.95
CA ALA A 296 -28.97 6.27 42.40
C ALA A 296 -30.07 7.28 42.74
N ALA A 297 -30.93 6.94 43.72
CA ALA A 297 -31.91 7.88 44.26
C ALA A 297 -31.15 9.05 44.92
N ASN A 298 -31.23 10.25 44.30
CA ASN A 298 -30.79 11.49 44.92
C ASN A 298 -31.89 12.05 45.80
#